data_dcb244a232c7faa701f7f2c53104230d
#
_entry.id   dcb244a232c7faa701f7f2c53104230d
#
_cell.length_a   1.000
_cell.length_b   1.000
_cell.length_c   1.000
_cell.angle_alpha   90.00
_cell.angle_beta   90.00
_cell.angle_gamma   90.00
#
_symmetry.space_group_name_H-M   'P 1'
#
loop_
_entity.id
_entity.type
_entity.pdbx_description
1 polymer ?
#
loop_
_entity_poly.entity_id
_entity_poly.type
_entity_poly.pdbx_seq_one_letter_code
_entity_poly.pdbx_strand_id
1 'polypeptide(L)'
;MRARGINYDTGFLPGDSFSRRHFDPRSVQHDIDVIAGELHCDAIRISGREPDRLTLTAELAAAAGLEIWFAPFPVDLPPDEMLSLFADCAQRAESIRRSGARISLVTGCEISAFGSGFIPGATFQDRMQTMATADLSWWQSLGPVLETLNDFLAQAATTSRAHFNGPITYASGPWEFIDWTPFDVVGVDAYRAGYNAETFPSETRAHHEHGKPVAVLEFGTCAYQGASDLGGMAWQPPANAVPDESEQTTYYTELMAIFEQESIDTALWFTFAAFNLTNEADIASYGVVKMLDETKWRPKALFHTMAAYNRSRKG
;
A
#
# COMPACT_ATOMS: atom_id res chain seq x y z
N MET A 1 8.16 6.60 -15.94
CA MET A 1 7.89 6.43 -14.50
C MET A 1 8.92 7.23 -13.71
N ARG A 2 8.47 8.11 -12.80
CA ARG A 2 9.35 9.02 -12.02
C ARG A 2 9.93 8.33 -10.78
N ALA A 3 9.11 7.54 -10.05
CA ALA A 3 9.55 6.89 -8.83
C ALA A 3 9.11 5.42 -8.77
N ARG A 4 10.02 4.57 -8.28
CA ARG A 4 9.83 3.14 -8.02
C ARG A 4 10.16 2.90 -6.56
N GLY A 5 9.31 2.15 -5.89
CA GLY A 5 9.50 1.97 -4.47
C GLY A 5 8.76 0.78 -3.89
N ILE A 6 8.58 0.86 -2.60
CA ILE A 6 8.08 -0.26 -1.82
C ILE A 6 7.23 0.22 -0.65
N ASN A 7 6.26 -0.59 -0.26
CA ASN A 7 5.49 -0.41 0.96
C ASN A 7 6.28 -0.92 2.17
N TYR A 8 6.17 -0.22 3.29
CA TYR A 8 6.79 -0.56 4.56
C TYR A 8 5.79 -0.47 5.70
N ASP A 9 5.56 -1.59 6.37
CA ASP A 9 4.62 -1.71 7.47
C ASP A 9 5.26 -1.32 8.80
N THR A 10 4.62 -0.41 9.53
CA THR A 10 4.98 -0.02 10.90
C THR A 10 4.02 -0.59 11.95
N GLY A 11 3.03 -1.39 11.52
CA GLY A 11 1.98 -1.99 12.34
C GLY A 11 0.62 -1.37 12.05
N PHE A 12 -0.13 -1.93 11.09
CA PHE A 12 -1.46 -1.41 10.71
C PHE A 12 -2.62 -2.28 11.16
N LEU A 13 -2.47 -3.60 11.22
CA LEU A 13 -3.53 -4.49 11.69
C LEU A 13 -3.71 -4.40 13.21
N PRO A 14 -4.95 -4.36 13.74
CA PRO A 14 -5.24 -4.27 15.17
C PRO A 14 -5.23 -5.63 15.87
N GLY A 15 -5.21 -5.59 17.20
CA GLY A 15 -5.46 -6.75 18.07
C GLY A 15 -4.44 -7.89 17.90
N ASP A 16 -4.93 -9.12 17.90
CA ASP A 16 -4.11 -10.34 17.79
C ASP A 16 -3.49 -10.51 16.39
N SER A 17 -4.08 -9.87 15.38
CA SER A 17 -3.59 -9.85 14.00
C SER A 17 -2.55 -8.76 13.75
N PHE A 18 -2.02 -8.11 14.79
CA PHE A 18 -1.10 -6.97 14.66
C PHE A 18 0.06 -7.30 13.74
N SER A 19 0.20 -6.54 12.65
CA SER A 19 1.12 -6.89 11.56
C SER A 19 2.60 -6.72 11.94
N ARG A 20 2.91 -5.87 12.94
CA ARG A 20 4.28 -5.67 13.43
C ARG A 20 4.29 -5.41 14.95
N ARG A 21 4.43 -6.47 15.74
CA ARG A 21 4.49 -6.36 17.23
C ARG A 21 5.81 -5.77 17.68
N HIS A 22 6.92 -6.28 17.15
CA HIS A 22 8.26 -5.79 17.47
C HIS A 22 8.64 -4.62 16.57
N PHE A 23 8.77 -3.43 17.16
CA PHE A 23 9.18 -2.22 16.47
C PHE A 23 10.40 -1.60 17.19
N ASP A 24 11.58 -1.89 16.66
CA ASP A 24 12.84 -1.36 17.16
C ASP A 24 13.42 -0.35 16.17
N PRO A 25 13.76 0.88 16.60
CA PRO A 25 14.31 1.91 15.72
C PRO A 25 15.57 1.50 14.94
N ARG A 26 16.41 0.63 15.51
CA ARG A 26 17.63 0.17 14.83
C ARG A 26 17.31 -0.79 13.69
N SER A 27 16.35 -1.69 13.92
CA SER A 27 15.87 -2.59 12.86
C SER A 27 15.20 -1.79 11.74
N VAL A 28 14.40 -0.78 12.09
CA VAL A 28 13.78 0.13 11.10
C VAL A 28 14.86 0.88 10.30
N GLN A 29 15.88 1.43 10.96
CA GLN A 29 16.99 2.09 10.27
C GLN A 29 17.68 1.14 9.28
N HIS A 30 18.00 -0.09 9.73
CA HIS A 30 18.62 -1.09 8.87
C HIS A 30 17.76 -1.39 7.63
N ASP A 31 16.45 -1.61 7.82
CA ASP A 31 15.53 -1.88 6.70
C ASP A 31 15.48 -0.69 5.71
N ILE A 32 15.44 0.55 6.22
CA ILE A 32 15.46 1.77 5.39
C ILE A 32 16.77 1.89 4.61
N ASP A 33 17.92 1.62 5.24
CA ASP A 33 19.22 1.64 4.57
C ASP A 33 19.29 0.61 3.44
N VAL A 34 18.71 -0.59 3.64
CA VAL A 34 18.60 -1.62 2.61
C VAL A 34 17.66 -1.20 1.47
N ILE A 35 16.50 -0.62 1.80
CA ILE A 35 15.54 -0.14 0.79
C ILE A 35 16.17 0.94 -0.10
N ALA A 36 16.87 1.89 0.48
CA ALA A 36 17.54 2.97 -0.26
C ALA A 36 18.81 2.50 -0.97
N GLY A 37 19.67 1.75 -0.29
CA GLY A 37 21.02 1.42 -0.72
C GLY A 37 21.13 0.14 -1.57
N GLU A 38 20.40 -0.93 -1.20
CA GLU A 38 20.48 -2.22 -1.88
C GLU A 38 19.35 -2.42 -2.90
N LEU A 39 18.09 -2.14 -2.51
CA LEU A 39 16.94 -2.20 -3.44
C LEU A 39 16.92 -1.02 -4.42
N HIS A 40 17.70 0.04 -4.14
CA HIS A 40 17.75 1.25 -4.95
C HIS A 40 16.38 1.88 -5.22
N CYS A 41 15.47 1.81 -4.25
CA CYS A 41 14.18 2.45 -4.35
C CYS A 41 14.31 3.98 -4.41
N ASP A 42 13.39 4.63 -5.13
CA ASP A 42 13.27 6.09 -5.19
C ASP A 42 12.30 6.60 -4.11
N ALA A 43 11.32 5.75 -3.74
CA ALA A 43 10.21 6.08 -2.85
C ALA A 43 9.87 4.95 -1.88
N ILE A 44 9.23 5.32 -0.78
CA ILE A 44 8.70 4.39 0.21
C ILE A 44 7.30 4.84 0.66
N ARG A 45 6.32 3.92 0.71
CA ARG A 45 5.05 4.17 1.39
C ARG A 45 5.10 3.55 2.78
N ILE A 46 4.94 4.39 3.77
CA ILE A 46 5.04 4.01 5.18
C ILE A 46 3.63 3.93 5.72
N SER A 47 3.16 2.71 6.00
CA SER A 47 1.79 2.44 6.45
C SER A 47 1.77 2.01 7.92
N GLY A 48 0.79 2.50 8.68
CA GLY A 48 0.60 2.12 10.07
C GLY A 48 -0.51 2.88 10.76
N ARG A 49 -0.86 2.43 11.96
CA ARG A 49 -1.90 3.05 12.78
C ARG A 49 -1.36 3.98 13.88
N GLU A 50 -0.06 3.85 14.22
CA GLU A 50 0.57 4.62 15.29
C GLU A 50 1.37 5.79 14.72
N PRO A 51 0.93 7.06 14.93
CA PRO A 51 1.59 8.23 14.36
C PRO A 51 3.08 8.36 14.72
N ASP A 52 3.48 7.93 15.92
CA ASP A 52 4.88 8.00 16.36
C ASP A 52 5.76 7.04 15.56
N ARG A 53 5.31 5.82 15.28
CA ARG A 53 6.04 4.86 14.44
C ARG A 53 6.13 5.34 12.99
N LEU A 54 5.03 5.90 12.45
CA LEU A 54 5.02 6.51 11.12
C LEU A 54 6.04 7.65 11.04
N THR A 55 6.04 8.56 12.01
CA THR A 55 6.92 9.73 12.05
C THR A 55 8.38 9.31 12.10
N LEU A 56 8.75 8.43 13.04
CA LEU A 56 10.12 7.93 13.14
C LEU A 56 10.62 7.31 11.84
N THR A 57 9.80 6.44 11.24
CA THR A 57 10.16 5.76 9.98
C THR A 57 10.30 6.77 8.84
N ALA A 58 9.44 7.78 8.77
CA ALA A 58 9.49 8.81 7.75
C ALA A 58 10.73 9.71 7.90
N GLU A 59 11.14 10.05 9.13
CA GLU A 59 12.37 10.80 9.39
C GLU A 59 13.61 10.01 8.95
N LEU A 60 13.66 8.71 9.22
CA LEU A 60 14.73 7.81 8.77
C LEU A 60 14.76 7.71 7.24
N ALA A 61 13.59 7.55 6.59
CA ALA A 61 13.48 7.52 5.14
C ALA A 61 13.90 8.84 4.49
N ALA A 62 13.54 9.98 5.08
CA ALA A 62 13.99 11.31 4.64
C ALA A 62 15.51 11.43 4.69
N ALA A 63 16.12 10.99 5.79
CA ALA A 63 17.58 10.99 5.96
C ALA A 63 18.29 10.10 4.94
N ALA A 64 17.66 9.01 4.50
CA ALA A 64 18.15 8.13 3.44
C ALA A 64 17.87 8.66 2.01
N GLY A 65 17.21 9.82 1.87
CA GLY A 65 16.93 10.48 0.58
C GLY A 65 15.73 9.91 -0.19
N LEU A 66 14.92 9.05 0.44
CA LEU A 66 13.72 8.49 -0.17
C LEU A 66 12.58 9.53 -0.25
N GLU A 67 11.77 9.45 -1.30
CA GLU A 67 10.47 10.11 -1.35
C GLU A 67 9.47 9.35 -0.48
N ILE A 68 8.72 10.07 0.35
CA ILE A 68 7.86 9.49 1.37
C ILE A 68 6.38 9.59 0.96
N TRP A 69 5.68 8.47 1.02
CA TRP A 69 4.22 8.39 0.98
C TRP A 69 3.75 8.04 2.40
N PHE A 70 3.41 9.08 3.17
CA PHE A 70 3.04 8.96 4.59
C PHE A 70 1.60 8.49 4.69
N ALA A 71 1.37 7.26 5.12
CA ALA A 71 0.09 6.56 4.96
C ALA A 71 -0.48 6.07 6.31
N PRO A 72 -1.14 6.93 7.11
CA PRO A 72 -1.93 6.47 8.24
C PRO A 72 -2.99 5.47 7.78
N PHE A 73 -3.12 4.35 8.49
CA PHE A 73 -4.00 3.24 8.13
C PHE A 73 -5.00 2.96 9.27
N PRO A 74 -6.20 3.59 9.23
CA PRO A 74 -7.17 3.59 10.33
C PRO A 74 -8.08 2.35 10.33
N VAL A 75 -7.55 1.15 10.55
CA VAL A 75 -8.34 -0.08 10.60
C VAL A 75 -9.31 -0.05 11.77
N ASP A 76 -10.59 -0.34 11.50
CA ASP A 76 -11.72 -0.39 12.45
C ASP A 76 -12.05 0.93 13.18
N LEU A 77 -11.46 2.06 12.76
CA LEU A 77 -11.81 3.36 13.32
C LEU A 77 -13.09 3.92 12.69
N PRO A 78 -13.94 4.58 13.48
CA PRO A 78 -15.09 5.34 12.94
C PRO A 78 -14.62 6.66 12.28
N PRO A 79 -15.48 7.29 11.43
CA PRO A 79 -15.13 8.49 10.67
C PRO A 79 -14.50 9.63 11.48
N ASP A 80 -15.05 9.96 12.64
CA ASP A 80 -14.55 11.07 13.46
C ASP A 80 -13.14 10.80 14.02
N GLU A 81 -12.87 9.55 14.41
CA GLU A 81 -11.54 9.16 14.89
C GLU A 81 -10.54 9.12 13.73
N MET A 82 -10.97 8.71 12.53
CA MET A 82 -10.15 8.76 11.32
C MET A 82 -9.76 10.20 10.97
N LEU A 83 -10.70 11.15 10.99
CA LEU A 83 -10.41 12.57 10.74
C LEU A 83 -9.42 13.13 11.76
N SER A 84 -9.55 12.76 13.03
CA SER A 84 -8.62 13.16 14.09
C SER A 84 -7.20 12.60 13.84
N LEU A 85 -7.10 11.33 13.44
CA LEU A 85 -5.83 10.70 13.07
C LEU A 85 -5.20 11.39 11.85
N PHE A 86 -5.98 11.72 10.83
CA PHE A 86 -5.48 12.42 9.63
C PHE A 86 -5.00 13.83 9.94
N ALA A 87 -5.66 14.55 10.84
CA ALA A 87 -5.21 15.87 11.30
C ALA A 87 -3.85 15.80 12.00
N ASP A 88 -3.65 14.86 12.94
CA ASP A 88 -2.36 14.65 13.62
C ASP A 88 -1.26 14.22 12.63
N CYS A 89 -1.55 13.25 11.77
CA CYS A 89 -0.61 12.78 10.75
C CYS A 89 -0.24 13.88 9.73
N ALA A 90 -1.18 14.74 9.36
CA ALA A 90 -0.93 15.88 8.48
C ALA A 90 0.02 16.91 9.11
N GLN A 91 -0.11 17.21 10.41
CA GLN A 91 0.81 18.10 11.14
C GLN A 91 2.23 17.52 11.19
N ARG A 92 2.36 16.21 11.44
CA ARG A 92 3.64 15.50 11.47
C ARG A 92 4.30 15.48 10.09
N ALA A 93 3.53 15.13 9.05
CA ALA A 93 4.00 15.16 7.66
C ALA A 93 4.46 16.57 7.23
N GLU A 94 3.76 17.63 7.65
CA GLU A 94 4.17 19.01 7.39
C GLU A 94 5.50 19.36 8.08
N SER A 95 5.73 18.89 9.29
CA SER A 95 7.00 19.07 9.99
C SER A 95 8.16 18.44 9.21
N ILE A 96 7.96 17.22 8.73
CA ILE A 96 8.94 16.49 7.91
C ILE A 96 9.15 17.20 6.55
N ARG A 97 8.08 17.66 5.91
CA ARG A 97 8.15 18.43 4.66
C ARG A 97 8.98 19.70 4.81
N ARG A 98 8.78 20.44 5.91
CA ARG A 98 9.52 21.68 6.21
C ARG A 98 11.01 21.45 6.48
N SER A 99 11.42 20.25 6.85
CA SER A 99 12.84 19.89 6.95
C SER A 99 13.49 19.63 5.57
N GLY A 100 12.71 19.71 4.48
CA GLY A 100 13.20 19.58 3.10
C GLY A 100 12.91 18.20 2.47
N ALA A 101 12.19 17.30 3.14
CA ALA A 101 11.84 16.02 2.58
C ALA A 101 10.77 16.12 1.48
N ARG A 102 10.85 15.24 0.48
CA ARG A 102 9.77 15.02 -0.49
C ARG A 102 8.76 14.07 0.15
N ILE A 103 7.58 14.56 0.46
CA ILE A 103 6.56 13.80 1.16
C ILE A 103 5.17 14.09 0.61
N SER A 104 4.39 13.04 0.39
CA SER A 104 2.97 13.06 0.07
C SER A 104 2.19 12.40 1.21
N LEU A 105 1.00 12.91 1.53
CA LEU A 105 0.11 12.33 2.52
C LEU A 105 -0.94 11.45 1.84
N VAL A 106 -1.07 10.20 2.31
CA VAL A 106 -2.11 9.26 1.86
C VAL A 106 -3.18 9.18 2.94
N THR A 107 -4.38 9.67 2.65
CA THR A 107 -5.48 9.76 3.62
C THR A 107 -6.25 8.44 3.73
N GLY A 108 -5.54 7.38 4.12
CA GLY A 108 -6.09 6.04 4.26
C GLY A 108 -5.93 5.16 3.02
N CYS A 109 -6.35 3.92 3.18
CA CYS A 109 -6.26 2.85 2.19
C CYS A 109 -7.53 2.00 2.29
N GLU A 110 -8.22 1.78 1.17
CA GLU A 110 -9.39 0.91 1.07
C GLU A 110 -10.38 1.10 2.25
N ILE A 111 -10.65 2.37 2.59
CA ILE A 111 -11.41 2.73 3.81
C ILE A 111 -12.80 2.10 3.84
N SER A 112 -13.43 1.89 2.68
CA SER A 112 -14.74 1.23 2.65
C SER A 112 -14.72 -0.15 3.30
N ALA A 113 -13.60 -0.87 3.19
CA ALA A 113 -13.39 -2.19 3.76
C ALA A 113 -12.69 -2.14 5.13
N PHE A 114 -11.65 -1.32 5.28
CA PHE A 114 -10.85 -1.29 6.51
C PHE A 114 -11.40 -0.33 7.58
N GLY A 115 -12.03 0.78 7.21
CA GLY A 115 -12.70 1.69 8.16
C GLY A 115 -14.06 1.18 8.60
N SER A 116 -14.55 1.60 9.76
CA SER A 116 -15.93 1.31 10.16
C SER A 116 -16.91 2.37 9.63
N GLY A 117 -18.18 1.99 9.44
CA GLY A 117 -19.23 2.92 9.02
C GLY A 117 -19.52 2.95 7.51
N PHE A 118 -18.89 2.10 6.71
CA PHE A 118 -19.09 1.96 5.25
C PHE A 118 -19.66 0.59 4.90
N ILE A 119 -18.85 -0.37 4.47
CA ILE A 119 -19.30 -1.74 4.27
C ILE A 119 -19.74 -2.33 5.63
N PRO A 120 -20.89 -3.05 5.69
CA PRO A 120 -21.37 -3.65 6.93
C PRO A 120 -20.42 -4.69 7.51
N GLY A 121 -20.13 -4.59 8.82
CA GLY A 121 -19.28 -5.50 9.57
C GLY A 121 -18.71 -4.82 10.82
N ALA A 122 -18.65 -5.52 11.95
CA ALA A 122 -18.16 -4.95 13.21
C ALA A 122 -16.64 -4.78 13.20
N THR A 123 -15.94 -5.71 12.55
CA THR A 123 -14.48 -5.68 12.38
C THR A 123 -14.11 -5.71 10.90
N PHE A 124 -12.85 -5.38 10.57
CA PHE A 124 -12.40 -5.49 9.19
C PHE A 124 -12.47 -6.94 8.67
N GLN A 125 -12.27 -7.95 9.52
CA GLN A 125 -12.44 -9.35 9.15
C GLN A 125 -13.88 -9.66 8.73
N ASP A 126 -14.88 -9.15 9.45
CA ASP A 126 -16.29 -9.32 9.10
C ASP A 126 -16.59 -8.67 7.74
N ARG A 127 -16.05 -7.47 7.47
CA ARG A 127 -16.22 -6.76 6.21
C ARG A 127 -15.53 -7.50 5.05
N MET A 128 -14.30 -7.97 5.26
CA MET A 128 -13.59 -8.80 4.27
C MET A 128 -14.36 -10.10 3.97
N GLN A 129 -14.93 -10.75 5.01
CA GLN A 129 -15.78 -11.94 4.81
C GLN A 129 -17.05 -11.62 4.02
N THR A 130 -17.69 -10.48 4.31
CA THR A 130 -18.85 -10.00 3.55
C THR A 130 -18.49 -9.81 2.07
N MET A 131 -17.39 -9.14 1.76
CA MET A 131 -16.91 -8.93 0.39
C MET A 131 -16.56 -10.26 -0.32
N ALA A 132 -15.88 -11.16 0.39
CA ALA A 132 -15.45 -12.45 -0.19
C ALA A 132 -16.62 -13.38 -0.55
N THR A 133 -17.77 -13.22 0.12
CA THR A 133 -18.97 -14.03 -0.10
C THR A 133 -20.08 -13.30 -0.88
N ALA A 134 -19.82 -12.05 -1.25
CA ALA A 134 -20.77 -11.18 -1.94
C ALA A 134 -21.09 -11.68 -3.35
N ASP A 135 -22.35 -11.66 -3.71
CA ASP A 135 -22.80 -11.91 -5.08
C ASP A 135 -22.84 -10.62 -5.92
N LEU A 136 -23.12 -10.75 -7.21
CA LEU A 136 -23.18 -9.60 -8.11
C LEU A 136 -24.22 -8.54 -7.67
N SER A 137 -25.35 -8.96 -7.09
CA SER A 137 -26.39 -8.04 -6.65
C SER A 137 -25.92 -7.18 -5.47
N TRP A 138 -25.15 -7.76 -4.58
CA TRP A 138 -24.52 -7.03 -3.47
C TRP A 138 -23.51 -6.00 -3.99
N TRP A 139 -22.64 -6.36 -4.92
CA TRP A 139 -21.68 -5.43 -5.53
C TRP A 139 -22.37 -4.27 -6.24
N GLN A 140 -23.50 -4.54 -6.94
CA GLN A 140 -24.31 -3.50 -7.57
C GLN A 140 -25.04 -2.59 -6.58
N SER A 141 -25.20 -3.00 -5.34
CA SER A 141 -25.87 -2.23 -4.28
C SER A 141 -24.94 -1.25 -3.55
N LEU A 142 -23.64 -1.19 -3.85
CA LEU A 142 -22.66 -0.35 -3.16
C LEU A 142 -22.80 1.16 -3.40
N GLY A 143 -23.64 1.61 -4.33
CA GLY A 143 -23.79 3.03 -4.66
C GLY A 143 -23.85 3.94 -3.44
N PRO A 144 -24.77 3.74 -2.48
CA PRO A 144 -24.86 4.58 -1.28
C PRO A 144 -23.62 4.53 -0.36
N VAL A 145 -22.93 3.37 -0.31
CA VAL A 145 -21.66 3.22 0.44
C VAL A 145 -20.58 4.08 -0.21
N LEU A 146 -20.49 4.07 -1.54
CA LEU A 146 -19.50 4.85 -2.28
C LEU A 146 -19.78 6.35 -2.22
N GLU A 147 -21.04 6.78 -2.21
CA GLU A 147 -21.42 8.19 -1.95
C GLU A 147 -20.94 8.62 -0.56
N THR A 148 -21.25 7.83 0.48
CA THR A 148 -20.81 8.11 1.85
C THR A 148 -19.27 8.13 1.96
N LEU A 149 -18.58 7.22 1.27
CA LEU A 149 -17.12 7.19 1.21
C LEU A 149 -16.56 8.47 0.57
N ASN A 150 -17.10 8.91 -0.57
CA ASN A 150 -16.63 10.11 -1.25
C ASN A 150 -16.86 11.37 -0.43
N ASP A 151 -18.01 11.50 0.25
CA ASP A 151 -18.27 12.59 1.19
C ASP A 151 -17.26 12.61 2.35
N PHE A 152 -16.93 11.44 2.90
CA PHE A 152 -15.92 11.29 3.94
C PHE A 152 -14.53 11.66 3.42
N LEU A 153 -14.14 11.19 2.24
CA LEU A 153 -12.83 11.47 1.64
C LEU A 153 -12.63 12.96 1.33
N ALA A 154 -13.68 13.66 0.92
CA ALA A 154 -13.66 15.12 0.76
C ALA A 154 -13.40 15.83 2.10
N GLN A 155 -13.99 15.34 3.19
CA GLN A 155 -13.74 15.86 4.55
C GLN A 155 -12.31 15.54 5.00
N ALA A 156 -11.81 14.30 4.75
CA ALA A 156 -10.45 13.89 5.08
C ALA A 156 -9.41 14.74 4.34
N ALA A 157 -9.61 15.01 3.06
CA ALA A 157 -8.76 15.89 2.28
C ALA A 157 -8.77 17.32 2.83
N THR A 158 -9.94 17.86 3.16
CA THR A 158 -10.10 19.21 3.75
C THR A 158 -9.38 19.30 5.10
N THR A 159 -9.60 18.32 5.98
CA THR A 159 -8.95 18.23 7.29
C THR A 159 -7.44 18.17 7.16
N SER A 160 -6.94 17.36 6.25
CA SER A 160 -5.50 17.22 5.99
C SER A 160 -4.89 18.51 5.44
N ARG A 161 -5.56 19.17 4.50
CA ARG A 161 -5.12 20.45 3.91
C ARG A 161 -5.00 21.58 4.93
N ALA A 162 -5.79 21.55 6.00
CA ALA A 162 -5.67 22.55 7.06
C ALA A 162 -4.31 22.51 7.78
N HIS A 163 -3.59 21.40 7.67
CA HIS A 163 -2.34 21.14 8.40
C HIS A 163 -1.15 20.77 7.51
N PHE A 164 -1.36 20.41 6.25
CA PHE A 164 -0.32 19.92 5.33
C PHE A 164 -0.38 20.64 3.98
N ASN A 165 0.77 21.18 3.54
CA ASN A 165 0.90 21.95 2.30
C ASN A 165 1.56 21.14 1.15
N GLY A 166 1.79 19.85 1.34
CA GLY A 166 2.28 18.96 0.29
C GLY A 166 1.14 18.26 -0.46
N PRO A 167 1.48 17.35 -1.41
CA PRO A 167 0.50 16.58 -2.15
C PRO A 167 -0.29 15.62 -1.27
N ILE A 168 -1.61 15.52 -1.51
CA ILE A 168 -2.53 14.62 -0.80
C ILE A 168 -3.15 13.66 -1.81
N THR A 169 -3.26 12.40 -1.42
CA THR A 169 -3.95 11.34 -2.15
C THR A 169 -4.69 10.39 -1.22
N TYR A 170 -5.32 9.40 -1.80
CA TYR A 170 -5.97 8.25 -1.16
C TYR A 170 -5.49 6.97 -1.86
N ALA A 171 -5.46 5.82 -1.18
CA ALA A 171 -5.17 4.52 -1.79
C ALA A 171 -6.49 3.77 -1.98
N SER A 172 -6.98 3.72 -3.21
CA SER A 172 -8.29 3.13 -3.50
C SER A 172 -8.20 1.68 -3.94
N GLY A 173 -9.05 0.83 -3.37
CA GLY A 173 -9.29 -0.51 -3.90
C GLY A 173 -10.04 -0.49 -5.24
N PRO A 174 -9.96 -1.57 -6.04
CA PRO A 174 -10.54 -1.60 -7.39
C PRO A 174 -12.08 -1.56 -7.41
N TRP A 175 -12.73 -1.73 -6.27
CA TRP A 175 -14.19 -1.63 -6.11
C TRP A 175 -14.66 -0.24 -5.67
N GLU A 176 -13.74 0.68 -5.35
CA GLU A 176 -14.03 2.03 -4.88
C GLU A 176 -14.01 3.01 -6.06
N PHE A 177 -15.14 3.61 -6.38
CA PHE A 177 -15.24 4.64 -7.43
C PHE A 177 -15.07 6.02 -6.78
N ILE A 178 -13.85 6.55 -6.82
CA ILE A 178 -13.43 7.74 -6.09
C ILE A 178 -13.62 9.01 -6.90
N ASP A 179 -14.17 10.04 -6.26
CA ASP A 179 -14.06 11.42 -6.75
C ASP A 179 -12.66 11.97 -6.42
N TRP A 180 -11.82 12.05 -7.44
CA TRP A 180 -10.44 12.54 -7.30
C TRP A 180 -10.32 14.07 -7.23
N THR A 181 -11.44 14.83 -7.30
CA THR A 181 -11.42 16.29 -7.28
C THR A 181 -10.63 16.87 -6.10
N PRO A 182 -10.79 16.41 -4.85
CA PRO A 182 -10.09 16.99 -3.70
C PRO A 182 -8.61 16.60 -3.58
N PHE A 183 -8.11 15.65 -4.39
CA PHE A 183 -6.75 15.10 -4.31
C PHE A 183 -5.82 15.66 -5.38
N ASP A 184 -4.50 15.60 -5.15
CA ASP A 184 -3.48 16.04 -6.10
C ASP A 184 -2.99 14.91 -7.02
N VAL A 185 -3.13 13.66 -6.57
CA VAL A 185 -2.67 12.44 -7.24
C VAL A 185 -3.81 11.43 -7.21
N VAL A 186 -3.98 10.69 -8.30
CA VAL A 186 -4.83 9.49 -8.34
C VAL A 186 -4.02 8.34 -7.76
N GLY A 187 -4.41 7.84 -6.59
CA GLY A 187 -3.72 6.77 -5.89
C GLY A 187 -4.54 5.47 -5.91
N VAL A 188 -4.01 4.41 -6.49
CA VAL A 188 -4.74 3.16 -6.68
C VAL A 188 -3.94 1.96 -6.17
N ASP A 189 -4.66 0.97 -5.64
CA ASP A 189 -4.12 -0.33 -5.29
C ASP A 189 -4.46 -1.28 -6.46
N ALA A 190 -3.44 -1.49 -7.32
CA ALA A 190 -3.62 -2.09 -8.64
C ALA A 190 -3.12 -3.54 -8.66
N TYR A 191 -3.99 -4.45 -8.28
CA TYR A 191 -3.71 -5.89 -8.29
C TYR A 191 -4.24 -6.53 -9.58
N ARG A 192 -3.33 -6.98 -10.45
CA ARG A 192 -3.71 -7.84 -11.58
C ARG A 192 -4.04 -9.24 -11.06
N ALA A 193 -5.11 -9.81 -11.57
CA ALA A 193 -5.55 -11.17 -11.28
C ALA A 193 -5.93 -11.90 -12.59
N GLY A 194 -6.25 -13.19 -12.52
CA GLY A 194 -6.68 -13.94 -13.69
C GLY A 194 -7.90 -13.36 -14.39
N TYR A 195 -8.84 -12.77 -13.62
CA TYR A 195 -10.09 -12.22 -14.18
C TYR A 195 -9.90 -10.89 -14.94
N ASN A 196 -8.86 -10.10 -14.64
CA ASN A 196 -8.62 -8.82 -15.30
C ASN A 196 -7.29 -8.76 -16.09
N ALA A 197 -6.61 -9.88 -16.29
CA ALA A 197 -5.28 -9.90 -16.89
C ALA A 197 -5.26 -9.26 -18.30
N GLU A 198 -6.30 -9.47 -19.10
CA GLU A 198 -6.42 -8.90 -20.44
C GLU A 198 -6.78 -7.41 -20.44
N THR A 199 -7.58 -6.96 -19.47
CA THR A 199 -8.07 -5.57 -19.36
C THR A 199 -7.18 -4.68 -18.51
N PHE A 200 -6.32 -5.26 -17.69
CA PHE A 200 -5.49 -4.54 -16.73
C PHE A 200 -4.67 -3.37 -17.30
N PRO A 201 -4.02 -3.47 -18.49
CA PRO A 201 -3.35 -2.31 -19.09
C PRO A 201 -4.31 -1.16 -19.43
N SER A 202 -5.51 -1.48 -19.95
CA SER A 202 -6.51 -0.45 -20.27
C SER A 202 -7.15 0.16 -19.02
N GLU A 203 -7.39 -0.64 -17.99
CA GLU A 203 -7.85 -0.16 -16.67
C GLU A 203 -6.81 0.79 -16.05
N THR A 204 -5.53 0.43 -16.08
CA THR A 204 -4.42 1.27 -15.61
C THR A 204 -4.37 2.60 -16.37
N ARG A 205 -4.52 2.58 -17.69
CA ARG A 205 -4.55 3.79 -18.54
C ARG A 205 -5.74 4.70 -18.23
N ALA A 206 -6.90 4.15 -17.92
CA ALA A 206 -8.12 4.91 -17.67
C ALA A 206 -7.98 5.89 -16.49
N HIS A 207 -7.12 5.62 -15.51
CA HIS A 207 -6.87 6.54 -14.40
C HIS A 207 -6.35 7.92 -14.83
N HIS A 208 -5.75 8.05 -16.02
CA HIS A 208 -5.30 9.34 -16.56
C HIS A 208 -6.45 10.26 -16.98
N GLU A 209 -7.68 9.76 -17.14
CA GLU A 209 -8.86 10.55 -17.47
C GLU A 209 -9.15 11.63 -16.41
N HIS A 210 -8.66 11.46 -15.18
CA HIS A 210 -8.75 12.45 -14.12
C HIS A 210 -7.79 13.64 -14.29
N GLY A 211 -6.88 13.62 -15.27
CA GLY A 211 -5.95 14.74 -15.57
C GLY A 211 -4.91 15.00 -14.49
N LYS A 212 -4.63 14.04 -13.63
CA LYS A 212 -3.68 14.12 -12.51
C LYS A 212 -2.59 13.06 -12.65
N PRO A 213 -1.42 13.20 -11.98
CA PRO A 213 -0.46 12.11 -11.88
C PRO A 213 -1.10 10.87 -11.28
N VAL A 214 -0.73 9.69 -11.77
CA VAL A 214 -1.26 8.40 -11.28
C VAL A 214 -0.16 7.68 -10.52
N ALA A 215 -0.43 7.29 -9.27
CA ALA A 215 0.42 6.48 -8.44
C ALA A 215 -0.24 5.12 -8.15
N VAL A 216 0.44 4.04 -8.49
CA VAL A 216 0.10 2.70 -8.01
C VAL A 216 0.71 2.55 -6.63
N LEU A 217 -0.13 2.69 -5.60
CA LEU A 217 0.28 2.68 -4.20
C LEU A 217 0.46 1.29 -3.62
N GLU A 218 -0.23 0.30 -4.21
CA GLU A 218 -0.01 -1.11 -3.94
C GLU A 218 -0.12 -1.94 -5.22
N PHE A 219 0.82 -2.85 -5.43
CA PHE A 219 0.74 -3.98 -6.34
C PHE A 219 1.66 -5.08 -5.83
N GLY A 220 1.28 -6.33 -6.03
CA GLY A 220 2.07 -7.44 -5.53
C GLY A 220 1.38 -8.79 -5.67
N THR A 221 2.14 -9.84 -5.38
CA THR A 221 1.63 -11.20 -5.23
C THR A 221 2.48 -11.99 -4.24
N CYS A 222 2.00 -13.16 -3.81
CA CYS A 222 2.71 -14.05 -2.88
C CYS A 222 3.63 -15.03 -3.62
N ALA A 223 4.50 -15.73 -2.87
CA ALA A 223 5.54 -16.59 -3.41
C ALA A 223 5.09 -18.06 -3.50
N TYR A 224 4.02 -18.35 -4.24
CA TYR A 224 3.57 -19.72 -4.55
C TYR A 224 2.93 -19.79 -5.93
N GLN A 225 2.90 -20.99 -6.53
CA GLN A 225 2.39 -21.21 -7.87
C GLN A 225 0.92 -20.78 -8.01
N GLY A 226 0.63 -19.94 -9.00
CA GLY A 226 -0.71 -19.39 -9.28
C GLY A 226 -1.16 -18.27 -8.35
N ALA A 227 -0.29 -17.73 -7.50
CA ALA A 227 -0.62 -16.61 -6.63
C ALA A 227 -1.02 -15.36 -7.43
N SER A 228 -0.42 -15.13 -8.59
CA SER A 228 -0.69 -14.00 -9.49
C SER A 228 -2.13 -13.97 -10.02
N ASP A 229 -2.80 -15.12 -10.10
CA ASP A 229 -4.19 -15.20 -10.54
C ASP A 229 -5.20 -14.75 -9.48
N LEU A 230 -4.77 -14.66 -8.20
CA LEU A 230 -5.63 -14.31 -7.08
C LEU A 230 -5.64 -12.80 -6.76
N GLY A 231 -4.77 -12.02 -7.42
CA GLY A 231 -4.69 -10.58 -7.21
C GLY A 231 -4.45 -10.20 -5.74
N GLY A 232 -5.21 -9.24 -5.23
CA GLY A 232 -5.14 -8.81 -3.83
C GLY A 232 -5.48 -9.89 -2.78
N MET A 233 -6.03 -11.05 -3.20
CA MET A 233 -6.38 -12.16 -2.31
C MET A 233 -5.28 -13.24 -2.20
N ALA A 234 -4.11 -13.04 -2.78
CA ALA A 234 -3.00 -14.01 -2.75
C ALA A 234 -2.50 -14.35 -1.33
N TRP A 235 -2.79 -13.50 -0.34
CA TRP A 235 -2.49 -13.77 1.08
C TRP A 235 -3.30 -14.92 1.69
N GLN A 236 -4.27 -15.47 0.96
CA GLN A 236 -5.04 -16.66 1.34
C GLN A 236 -4.62 -17.86 0.46
N PRO A 237 -3.46 -18.46 0.69
CA PRO A 237 -2.99 -19.56 -0.13
C PRO A 237 -3.92 -20.78 0.00
N PRO A 238 -4.17 -21.53 -1.10
CA PRO A 238 -4.88 -22.81 -1.00
C PRO A 238 -4.08 -23.80 -0.13
N ALA A 239 -4.77 -24.76 0.47
CA ALA A 239 -4.16 -25.73 1.41
C ALA A 239 -3.00 -26.54 0.81
N ASN A 240 -2.96 -26.69 -0.50
CA ASN A 240 -1.92 -27.41 -1.25
C ASN A 240 -1.00 -26.46 -2.04
N ALA A 241 -0.90 -25.20 -1.66
CA ALA A 241 -0.04 -24.23 -2.33
C ALA A 241 1.43 -24.68 -2.34
N VAL A 242 2.06 -24.62 -3.50
CA VAL A 242 3.46 -25.00 -3.70
C VAL A 242 4.31 -23.74 -3.71
N PRO A 243 5.29 -23.59 -2.79
CA PRO A 243 6.16 -22.42 -2.76
C PRO A 243 6.89 -22.21 -4.08
N ASP A 244 6.87 -20.97 -4.58
CA ASP A 244 7.56 -20.59 -5.81
C ASP A 244 7.88 -19.08 -5.79
N GLU A 245 9.13 -18.73 -5.52
CA GLU A 245 9.57 -17.33 -5.51
C GLU A 245 9.61 -16.71 -6.92
N SER A 246 9.60 -17.54 -8.00
CA SER A 246 9.58 -17.04 -9.37
C SER A 246 8.25 -16.37 -9.74
N GLU A 247 7.17 -16.74 -9.09
CA GLU A 247 5.85 -16.13 -9.24
C GLU A 247 5.92 -14.60 -8.97
N GLN A 248 6.55 -14.21 -7.87
CA GLN A 248 6.74 -12.79 -7.53
C GLN A 248 7.63 -12.07 -8.55
N THR A 249 8.70 -12.69 -9.01
CA THR A 249 9.65 -12.06 -9.95
C THR A 249 9.02 -11.82 -11.33
N THR A 250 8.27 -12.79 -11.82
CA THR A 250 7.53 -12.70 -13.08
C THR A 250 6.48 -11.60 -13.00
N TYR A 251 5.63 -11.66 -11.98
CA TYR A 251 4.59 -10.67 -11.74
C TYR A 251 5.14 -9.24 -11.65
N TYR A 252 6.21 -9.02 -10.88
CA TYR A 252 6.86 -7.73 -10.76
C TYR A 252 7.34 -7.21 -12.11
N THR A 253 8.04 -8.05 -12.88
CA THR A 253 8.63 -7.64 -14.16
C THR A 253 7.56 -7.27 -15.18
N GLU A 254 6.49 -8.06 -15.25
CA GLU A 254 5.37 -7.82 -16.16
C GLU A 254 4.61 -6.53 -15.80
N LEU A 255 4.28 -6.33 -14.51
CA LEU A 255 3.53 -5.15 -14.10
C LEU A 255 4.35 -3.87 -14.24
N MET A 256 5.63 -3.91 -13.89
CA MET A 256 6.50 -2.74 -14.10
C MET A 256 6.60 -2.35 -15.57
N ALA A 257 6.61 -3.31 -16.50
CA ALA A 257 6.57 -3.01 -17.94
C ALA A 257 5.23 -2.37 -18.36
N ILE A 258 4.10 -2.85 -17.82
CA ILE A 258 2.78 -2.24 -18.05
C ILE A 258 2.76 -0.82 -17.51
N PHE A 259 3.19 -0.60 -16.26
CA PHE A 259 3.18 0.73 -15.64
C PHE A 259 4.08 1.74 -16.37
N GLU A 260 5.23 1.29 -16.92
CA GLU A 260 6.06 2.14 -17.77
C GLU A 260 5.35 2.49 -19.09
N GLN A 261 4.75 1.50 -19.75
CA GLN A 261 4.02 1.68 -21.01
C GLN A 261 2.83 2.62 -20.83
N GLU A 262 2.09 2.46 -19.73
CA GLU A 262 0.91 3.27 -19.43
C GLU A 262 1.25 4.60 -18.71
N SER A 263 2.54 4.96 -18.64
CA SER A 263 3.01 6.26 -18.10
C SER A 263 2.62 6.53 -16.64
N ILE A 264 2.56 5.49 -15.81
CA ILE A 264 2.36 5.63 -14.37
C ILE A 264 3.51 6.45 -13.77
N ASP A 265 3.19 7.43 -12.92
CA ASP A 265 4.17 8.31 -12.29
C ASP A 265 5.00 7.57 -11.23
N THR A 266 4.34 6.88 -10.33
CA THR A 266 4.95 6.18 -9.20
C THR A 266 4.35 4.78 -9.05
N ALA A 267 5.18 3.76 -8.75
CA ALA A 267 4.71 2.41 -8.45
C ALA A 267 5.43 1.84 -7.23
N LEU A 268 4.64 1.35 -6.25
CA LEU A 268 5.12 0.91 -4.94
C LEU A 268 4.71 -0.55 -4.71
N TRP A 269 5.69 -1.45 -4.71
CA TRP A 269 5.45 -2.87 -4.43
C TRP A 269 4.91 -3.08 -3.02
N PHE A 270 3.88 -3.83 -2.85
CA PHE A 270 3.43 -4.32 -1.56
C PHE A 270 3.99 -5.72 -1.31
N THR A 271 4.97 -5.90 -0.42
CA THR A 271 5.55 -5.02 0.58
C THR A 271 7.03 -5.40 0.85
N PHE A 272 7.78 -4.66 1.69
CA PHE A 272 9.13 -5.05 2.08
C PHE A 272 9.12 -6.38 2.85
N ALA A 273 8.35 -6.46 3.93
CA ALA A 273 8.24 -7.63 4.79
C ALA A 273 6.82 -7.78 5.36
N ALA A 274 6.37 -9.01 5.56
CA ALA A 274 5.23 -9.35 6.39
C ALA A 274 5.75 -9.77 7.77
N PHE A 275 5.94 -8.81 8.68
CA PHE A 275 6.65 -8.99 9.95
C PHE A 275 6.01 -9.99 10.90
N ASN A 276 4.71 -10.29 10.74
CA ASN A 276 3.97 -11.28 11.52
C ASN A 276 3.95 -12.69 10.89
N LEU A 277 4.48 -12.86 9.66
CA LEU A 277 4.51 -14.14 8.96
C LEU A 277 5.94 -14.67 8.93
N THR A 278 6.24 -15.62 9.80
CA THR A 278 7.58 -16.21 9.91
C THR A 278 7.61 -17.66 9.41
N ASN A 279 8.77 -18.13 8.99
CA ASN A 279 9.00 -19.52 8.57
C ASN A 279 8.05 -19.99 7.45
N GLU A 280 7.25 -21.03 7.68
CA GLU A 280 6.36 -21.63 6.69
C GLU A 280 5.14 -20.75 6.38
N ALA A 281 4.71 -19.91 7.33
CA ALA A 281 3.62 -18.94 7.12
C ALA A 281 3.97 -17.88 6.06
N ASP A 282 5.26 -17.70 5.72
CA ASP A 282 5.73 -16.79 4.69
C ASP A 282 5.13 -17.02 3.29
N ILE A 283 4.58 -18.20 3.01
CA ILE A 283 3.92 -18.48 1.73
C ILE A 283 2.77 -17.48 1.44
N ALA A 284 2.13 -16.96 2.49
CA ALA A 284 1.08 -15.94 2.41
C ALA A 284 1.62 -14.50 2.35
N SER A 285 2.94 -14.31 2.22
CA SER A 285 3.60 -13.02 2.30
C SER A 285 3.91 -12.44 0.92
N TYR A 286 3.49 -11.19 0.72
CA TYR A 286 3.92 -10.34 -0.40
C TYR A 286 5.36 -9.80 -0.26
N GLY A 287 6.01 -10.03 0.90
CA GLY A 287 7.31 -9.48 1.21
C GLY A 287 8.37 -9.82 0.17
N VAL A 288 9.27 -8.87 -0.11
CA VAL A 288 10.49 -9.12 -0.90
C VAL A 288 11.56 -9.83 -0.07
N VAL A 289 11.39 -9.82 1.25
CA VAL A 289 12.20 -10.59 2.20
C VAL A 289 11.33 -11.61 2.93
N LYS A 290 11.96 -12.71 3.35
CA LYS A 290 11.37 -13.76 4.18
C LYS A 290 11.76 -13.52 5.63
N MET A 291 10.78 -13.36 6.51
CA MET A 291 11.02 -13.27 7.95
C MET A 291 11.44 -14.63 8.50
N LEU A 292 12.56 -14.67 9.23
CA LEU A 292 13.07 -15.84 9.94
C LEU A 292 12.60 -15.85 11.39
N ASP A 293 12.53 -14.67 11.98
CA ASP A 293 11.92 -14.38 13.28
C ASP A 293 11.34 -12.94 13.25
N GLU A 294 10.93 -12.38 14.38
CA GLU A 294 10.33 -11.05 14.45
C GLU A 294 11.27 -9.90 14.04
N THR A 295 12.57 -10.16 13.91
CA THR A 295 13.60 -9.14 13.67
C THR A 295 14.55 -9.48 12.52
N LYS A 296 14.67 -10.75 12.16
CA LYS A 296 15.63 -11.23 11.14
C LYS A 296 14.91 -11.69 9.90
N TRP A 297 15.47 -11.34 8.78
CA TRP A 297 14.98 -11.75 7.48
C TRP A 297 16.11 -12.17 6.54
N ARG A 298 15.75 -12.80 5.43
CA ARG A 298 16.61 -13.07 4.28
C ARG A 298 15.95 -12.58 2.99
N PRO A 299 16.74 -12.16 1.98
CA PRO A 299 16.20 -11.85 0.67
C PRO A 299 15.47 -13.04 0.02
N LYS A 300 14.37 -12.74 -0.69
CA LYS A 300 13.76 -13.64 -1.67
C LYS A 300 14.31 -13.33 -3.08
N ALA A 301 13.96 -14.17 -4.07
CA ALA A 301 14.35 -13.93 -5.46
C ALA A 301 13.93 -12.56 -5.99
N LEU A 302 12.74 -12.09 -5.61
CA LEU A 302 12.24 -10.76 -5.98
C LEU A 302 13.13 -9.62 -5.47
N PHE A 303 13.74 -9.72 -4.29
CA PHE A 303 14.68 -8.71 -3.79
C PHE A 303 15.78 -8.42 -4.81
N HIS A 304 16.40 -9.45 -5.34
CA HIS A 304 17.49 -9.32 -6.32
C HIS A 304 16.99 -8.81 -7.68
N THR A 305 15.80 -9.24 -8.11
CA THR A 305 15.17 -8.77 -9.33
C THR A 305 14.84 -7.28 -9.24
N MET A 306 14.22 -6.83 -8.16
CA MET A 306 13.90 -5.41 -7.90
C MET A 306 15.17 -4.55 -7.84
N ALA A 307 16.19 -5.00 -7.11
CA ALA A 307 17.47 -4.30 -7.02
C ALA A 307 18.14 -4.10 -8.39
N ALA A 308 18.16 -5.16 -9.21
CA ALA A 308 18.72 -5.09 -10.57
C ALA A 308 17.90 -4.15 -11.46
N TYR A 309 16.58 -4.25 -11.42
CA TYR A 309 15.65 -3.40 -12.19
C TYR A 309 15.82 -1.92 -11.84
N ASN A 310 15.77 -1.56 -10.56
CA ASN A 310 15.89 -0.19 -10.11
C ASN A 310 17.27 0.41 -10.44
N ARG A 311 18.35 -0.38 -10.27
CA ARG A 311 19.72 0.06 -10.62
C ARG A 311 19.84 0.41 -12.10
N SER A 312 19.25 -0.40 -12.98
CA SER A 312 19.32 -0.18 -14.44
C SER A 312 18.62 1.09 -14.91
N ARG A 313 17.80 1.70 -14.08
CA ARG A 313 17.02 2.91 -14.38
C ARG A 313 17.55 4.19 -13.72
N LYS A 314 18.60 4.08 -12.91
CA LYS A 314 19.29 5.24 -12.29
C LYS A 314 20.41 5.83 -13.16
N GLY A 315 20.53 5.37 -14.43
CA GLY A 315 21.55 5.81 -15.39
C GLY A 315 21.10 6.98 -16.24
#